data_f62af543e5f61ff060451fbcb9763292
#
_entry.id   f62af543e5f61ff060451fbcb9763292
#
_cell.length_a   1.000
_cell.length_b   1.000
_cell.length_c   1.000
_cell.angle_alpha   90.00
_cell.angle_beta   90.00
_cell.angle_gamma   90.00
#
_symmetry.space_group_name_H-M   'P 1'
#
loop_
_entity.id
_entity.type
_entity.pdbx_description
1 polymer ?
#
loop_
_entity_poly.entity_id
_entity_poly.type
_entity_poly.pdbx_seq_one_letter_code
_entity_poly.pdbx_strand_id
1 'polypeptide(L)'
;VPKRSDTQAWRYWRTLLGLAAAAVVLLIGALTGHVKRAGANDVDCSVNKCVALTFDDGPSPFTDRLLQILKQDNAKATFFLIGNKVAANPSGAKRIADAGMEIGSHTWEHPNMTTIPPQDIAPQFSRANDAITAATGHTPTLYRPAGGLSNDAVRQAAAHVRQAEILWDVIPFDWANDSNTAATRQVLMAQVKPGSVVLLHDTYSSTVDLVYQFIPVLKANGYRLVTVSQLLGPRAPGSSYGSRDNGPPANDLHDVPASDIPSLPNTPSPRPMPNFPITDIPGQNSGGPNNGA
;
A
#
# COMPACT_ATOMS: atom_id res chain seq x y z
N VAL A 1 -26.40 -72.79 -33.43
CA VAL A 1 -26.37 -71.71 -32.37
C VAL A 1 -25.06 -70.96 -32.53
N PRO A 2 -25.06 -69.68 -32.92
CA PRO A 2 -23.83 -68.92 -33.08
C PRO A 2 -23.37 -68.43 -31.69
N LYS A 3 -22.09 -68.72 -31.36
CA LYS A 3 -21.40 -68.13 -30.21
C LYS A 3 -21.22 -66.62 -30.47
N ARG A 4 -21.89 -65.79 -29.67
CA ARG A 4 -21.61 -64.28 -29.61
C ARG A 4 -20.18 -64.10 -29.10
N SER A 5 -19.40 -63.41 -29.91
CA SER A 5 -17.99 -63.18 -29.64
C SER A 5 -17.77 -62.26 -28.42
N ASP A 6 -16.91 -62.65 -27.52
CA ASP A 6 -16.46 -61.93 -26.30
C ASP A 6 -15.76 -60.56 -26.58
N THR A 7 -15.61 -60.20 -27.85
CA THR A 7 -14.92 -59.01 -28.29
C THR A 7 -15.69 -57.73 -28.04
N GLN A 8 -17.04 -57.76 -27.96
CA GLN A 8 -17.86 -56.58 -27.67
C GLN A 8 -17.82 -56.19 -26.18
N ALA A 9 -17.86 -57.18 -25.29
CA ALA A 9 -17.74 -56.94 -23.84
C ALA A 9 -16.40 -56.28 -23.49
N TRP A 10 -15.30 -56.77 -24.09
CA TRP A 10 -13.94 -56.23 -23.85
C TRP A 10 -13.76 -54.80 -24.32
N ARG A 11 -14.45 -54.36 -25.39
CA ARG A 11 -14.45 -52.97 -25.89
C ARG A 11 -15.22 -52.04 -24.93
N TYR A 12 -16.34 -52.50 -24.36
CA TYR A 12 -17.09 -51.71 -23.36
C TYR A 12 -16.32 -51.52 -22.06
N TRP A 13 -15.61 -52.49 -21.56
CA TRP A 13 -14.77 -52.35 -20.36
C TRP A 13 -13.61 -51.39 -20.57
N ARG A 14 -12.99 -51.36 -21.75
CA ARG A 14 -11.90 -50.41 -22.05
C ARG A 14 -12.40 -48.96 -22.13
N THR A 15 -13.59 -48.75 -22.68
CA THR A 15 -14.19 -47.39 -22.72
C THR A 15 -14.64 -46.93 -21.34
N LEU A 16 -15.22 -47.80 -20.50
CA LEU A 16 -15.58 -47.47 -19.12
C LEU A 16 -14.37 -47.16 -18.24
N LEU A 17 -13.29 -47.93 -18.37
CA LEU A 17 -12.03 -47.65 -17.66
C LEU A 17 -11.38 -46.31 -18.13
N GLY A 18 -11.43 -46.01 -19.41
CA GLY A 18 -10.94 -44.75 -19.96
C GLY A 18 -11.73 -43.55 -19.46
N LEU A 19 -13.07 -43.65 -19.39
CA LEU A 19 -13.95 -42.60 -18.86
C LEU A 19 -13.78 -42.41 -17.34
N ALA A 20 -13.58 -43.51 -16.59
CA ALA A 20 -13.31 -43.43 -15.16
C ALA A 20 -11.93 -42.76 -14.87
N ALA A 21 -10.90 -43.10 -15.65
CA ALA A 21 -9.60 -42.48 -15.55
C ALA A 21 -9.62 -40.95 -15.90
N ALA A 22 -10.38 -40.59 -16.94
CA ALA A 22 -10.56 -39.17 -17.32
C ALA A 22 -11.32 -38.40 -16.24
N ALA A 23 -12.34 -38.97 -15.60
CA ALA A 23 -13.08 -38.34 -14.51
C ALA A 23 -12.22 -38.16 -13.25
N VAL A 24 -11.34 -39.10 -12.93
CA VAL A 24 -10.39 -38.98 -11.81
C VAL A 24 -9.36 -37.91 -12.08
N VAL A 25 -8.83 -37.80 -13.30
CA VAL A 25 -7.88 -36.74 -13.68
C VAL A 25 -8.56 -35.37 -13.64
N LEU A 26 -9.82 -35.21 -14.06
CA LEU A 26 -10.59 -33.97 -13.97
C LEU A 26 -10.93 -33.62 -12.51
N LEU A 27 -11.22 -34.57 -11.65
CA LEU A 27 -11.45 -34.34 -10.21
C LEU A 27 -10.17 -33.95 -9.48
N ILE A 28 -9.04 -34.59 -9.79
CA ILE A 28 -7.73 -34.19 -9.25
C ILE A 28 -7.35 -32.80 -9.75
N GLY A 29 -7.58 -32.47 -11.03
CA GLY A 29 -7.36 -31.16 -11.59
C GLY A 29 -8.23 -30.08 -10.94
N ALA A 30 -9.49 -30.39 -10.62
CA ALA A 30 -10.39 -29.46 -9.91
C ALA A 30 -10.00 -29.26 -8.43
N LEU A 31 -9.50 -30.29 -7.77
CA LEU A 31 -9.00 -30.19 -6.39
C LEU A 31 -7.64 -29.51 -6.28
N THR A 32 -6.78 -29.63 -7.31
CA THR A 32 -5.47 -28.95 -7.31
C THR A 32 -5.55 -27.51 -7.83
N GLY A 33 -6.62 -27.13 -8.53
CA GLY A 33 -6.82 -25.79 -9.09
C GLY A 33 -7.07 -24.69 -8.05
N HIS A 34 -7.21 -25.00 -6.76
CA HIS A 34 -7.46 -24.03 -5.70
C HIS A 34 -6.32 -23.88 -4.70
N VAL A 35 -5.20 -24.53 -4.90
CA VAL A 35 -3.98 -24.15 -4.18
C VAL A 35 -3.41 -22.94 -4.92
N LYS A 36 -3.88 -21.72 -4.55
CA LYS A 36 -3.10 -20.51 -4.82
C LYS A 36 -1.68 -20.82 -4.32
N ARG A 37 -0.73 -20.98 -5.23
CA ARG A 37 0.68 -20.87 -4.85
C ARG A 37 0.81 -19.50 -4.22
N ALA A 38 0.94 -19.46 -2.89
CA ALA A 38 1.41 -18.28 -2.21
C ALA A 38 2.73 -17.92 -2.90
N GLY A 39 2.75 -16.79 -3.61
CA GLY A 39 4.00 -16.28 -4.17
C GLY A 39 4.97 -16.13 -3.00
N ALA A 40 6.26 -16.28 -3.23
CA ALA A 40 7.30 -16.13 -2.20
C ALA A 40 7.25 -14.77 -1.44
N ASN A 41 6.31 -13.90 -1.81
CA ASN A 41 6.07 -12.57 -1.25
C ASN A 41 4.71 -12.42 -0.55
N ASP A 42 3.86 -13.46 -0.46
CA ASP A 42 2.58 -13.38 0.24
C ASP A 42 2.79 -13.63 1.73
N VAL A 43 2.89 -12.53 2.47
CA VAL A 43 2.95 -12.57 3.95
C VAL A 43 1.53 -12.78 4.47
N ASP A 44 1.31 -13.87 5.20
CA ASP A 44 0.05 -14.09 5.91
C ASP A 44 -0.01 -13.25 7.18
N CYS A 45 -0.75 -12.13 7.11
CA CYS A 45 -0.94 -11.22 8.24
C CYS A 45 -1.92 -11.74 9.29
N SER A 46 -2.56 -12.90 9.11
CA SER A 46 -3.37 -13.52 10.16
C SER A 46 -2.53 -14.13 11.28
N VAL A 47 -1.29 -14.51 10.96
CA VAL A 47 -0.35 -15.16 11.89
C VAL A 47 0.94 -14.36 12.10
N ASN A 48 1.19 -13.33 11.29
CA ASN A 48 2.37 -12.47 11.40
C ASN A 48 1.99 -11.07 11.92
N LYS A 49 2.90 -10.43 12.65
CA LYS A 49 2.80 -9.02 13.00
C LYS A 49 3.05 -8.19 11.74
N CYS A 50 2.00 -7.78 11.04
CA CYS A 50 2.11 -6.91 9.88
C CYS A 50 1.85 -5.45 10.23
N VAL A 51 2.47 -4.54 9.48
CA VAL A 51 2.23 -3.09 9.51
C VAL A 51 2.32 -2.55 8.10
N ALA A 52 1.41 -1.64 7.73
CA ALA A 52 1.47 -0.92 6.47
C ALA A 52 1.97 0.51 6.70
N LEU A 53 3.19 0.81 6.24
CA LEU A 53 3.64 2.20 6.12
C LEU A 53 3.02 2.78 4.85
N THR A 54 2.38 3.94 4.96
CA THR A 54 1.75 4.61 3.83
C THR A 54 2.29 6.03 3.68
N PHE A 55 2.49 6.46 2.42
CA PHE A 55 3.09 7.75 2.09
C PHE A 55 2.17 8.53 1.18
N ASP A 56 1.76 9.71 1.63
CA ASP A 56 0.85 10.60 0.92
C ASP A 56 1.62 11.70 0.16
N ASP A 57 0.91 12.37 -0.75
CA ASP A 57 1.32 13.56 -1.48
C ASP A 57 2.41 13.37 -2.55
N GLY A 58 2.89 12.14 -2.78
CA GLY A 58 3.88 11.87 -3.83
C GLY A 58 3.31 11.93 -5.27
N PRO A 59 4.18 11.72 -6.27
CA PRO A 59 5.61 11.53 -6.15
C PRO A 59 6.35 12.82 -5.78
N SER A 60 7.42 12.71 -5.00
CA SER A 60 8.21 13.83 -4.49
C SER A 60 9.69 13.73 -4.90
N PRO A 61 10.50 14.77 -4.63
CA PRO A 61 11.96 14.70 -4.78
C PRO A 61 12.62 13.61 -3.93
N PHE A 62 12.01 13.20 -2.84
CA PHE A 62 12.57 12.22 -1.91
C PHE A 62 12.06 10.79 -2.13
N THR A 63 11.09 10.60 -3.05
CA THR A 63 10.51 9.28 -3.35
C THR A 63 11.56 8.25 -3.73
N ASP A 64 12.51 8.58 -4.59
CA ASP A 64 13.55 7.64 -5.05
C ASP A 64 14.45 7.17 -3.89
N ARG A 65 14.79 8.08 -2.98
CA ARG A 65 15.55 7.74 -1.78
C ARG A 65 14.76 6.80 -0.86
N LEU A 66 13.47 7.06 -0.67
CA LEU A 66 12.60 6.19 0.09
C LEU A 66 12.50 4.79 -0.54
N LEU A 67 12.36 4.71 -1.87
CA LEU A 67 12.34 3.43 -2.58
C LEU A 67 13.62 2.63 -2.39
N GLN A 68 14.79 3.28 -2.36
CA GLN A 68 16.07 2.62 -2.09
C GLN A 68 16.10 2.04 -0.66
N ILE A 69 15.61 2.79 0.34
CA ILE A 69 15.50 2.34 1.73
C ILE A 69 14.58 1.12 1.83
N LEU A 70 13.38 1.20 1.25
CA LEU A 70 12.42 0.10 1.26
C LEU A 70 12.99 -1.16 0.59
N LYS A 71 13.69 -0.99 -0.53
CA LYS A 71 14.37 -2.09 -1.24
C LYS A 71 15.48 -2.72 -0.38
N GLN A 72 16.34 -1.89 0.23
CA GLN A 72 17.43 -2.35 1.10
C GLN A 72 16.91 -3.19 2.27
N ASP A 73 15.78 -2.77 2.82
CA ASP A 73 15.16 -3.44 3.95
C ASP A 73 14.16 -4.54 3.54
N ASN A 74 14.02 -4.86 2.25
CA ASN A 74 12.99 -5.78 1.75
C ASN A 74 11.62 -5.48 2.36
N ALA A 75 11.24 -4.20 2.37
CA ALA A 75 10.00 -3.68 2.91
C ALA A 75 9.05 -3.30 1.78
N LYS A 76 7.75 -3.51 2.01
CA LYS A 76 6.68 -3.01 1.13
C LYS A 76 5.98 -1.85 1.79
N ALA A 77 5.40 -0.98 0.95
CA ALA A 77 4.66 0.20 1.37
C ALA A 77 3.56 0.53 0.35
N THR A 78 2.64 1.42 0.74
CA THR A 78 1.60 1.95 -0.14
C THR A 78 1.78 3.46 -0.28
N PHE A 79 1.70 3.96 -1.50
CA PHE A 79 1.83 5.38 -1.82
C PHE A 79 0.49 5.91 -2.32
N PHE A 80 -0.06 6.92 -1.67
CA PHE A 80 -1.25 7.63 -2.14
C PHE A 80 -0.82 8.87 -2.91
N LEU A 81 -0.92 8.79 -4.25
CA LEU A 81 -0.35 9.79 -5.14
C LEU A 81 -1.38 10.83 -5.58
N ILE A 82 -0.98 12.11 -5.58
CA ILE A 82 -1.78 13.21 -6.12
C ILE A 82 -1.72 13.17 -7.65
N GLY A 83 -2.87 13.12 -8.30
CA GLY A 83 -2.98 12.90 -9.73
C GLY A 83 -2.25 13.95 -10.59
N ASN A 84 -2.35 15.23 -10.27
CA ASN A 84 -1.65 16.28 -11.00
C ASN A 84 -0.12 16.22 -10.83
N LYS A 85 0.38 15.74 -9.68
CA LYS A 85 1.81 15.48 -9.49
C LYS A 85 2.27 14.26 -10.31
N VAL A 86 1.43 13.23 -10.43
CA VAL A 86 1.70 12.09 -11.31
C VAL A 86 1.74 12.55 -12.77
N ALA A 87 0.80 13.37 -13.21
CA ALA A 87 0.80 13.92 -14.57
C ALA A 87 2.04 14.77 -14.86
N ALA A 88 2.54 15.51 -13.87
CA ALA A 88 3.76 16.30 -13.97
C ALA A 88 5.05 15.44 -13.91
N ASN A 89 5.03 14.33 -13.22
CA ASN A 89 6.16 13.39 -13.06
C ASN A 89 5.72 11.92 -13.20
N PRO A 90 5.31 11.47 -14.38
CA PRO A 90 4.84 10.09 -14.58
C PRO A 90 5.94 9.05 -14.33
N SER A 91 7.21 9.41 -14.60
CA SER A 91 8.34 8.52 -14.32
C SER A 91 8.54 8.24 -12.83
N GLY A 92 8.21 9.20 -11.95
CA GLY A 92 8.23 9.01 -10.50
C GLY A 92 7.20 7.95 -10.06
N ALA A 93 5.96 8.06 -10.53
CA ALA A 93 4.92 7.07 -10.26
C ALA A 93 5.30 5.68 -10.84
N LYS A 94 5.87 5.66 -12.05
CA LYS A 94 6.34 4.41 -12.65
C LYS A 94 7.41 3.73 -11.80
N ARG A 95 8.39 4.46 -11.25
CA ARG A 95 9.43 3.87 -10.38
C ARG A 95 8.86 3.28 -9.10
N ILE A 96 7.82 3.89 -8.51
CA ILE A 96 7.10 3.34 -7.36
C ILE A 96 6.48 1.98 -7.72
N ALA A 97 5.79 1.90 -8.88
CA ALA A 97 5.18 0.67 -9.37
C ALA A 97 6.24 -0.40 -9.69
N ASP A 98 7.32 -0.04 -10.41
CA ASP A 98 8.41 -0.95 -10.79
C ASP A 98 9.15 -1.52 -9.57
N ALA A 99 9.20 -0.77 -8.45
CA ALA A 99 9.72 -1.25 -7.16
C ALA A 99 8.77 -2.23 -6.46
N GLY A 100 7.60 -2.50 -7.04
CA GLY A 100 6.58 -3.39 -6.51
C GLY A 100 5.92 -2.85 -5.25
N MET A 101 5.80 -1.53 -5.14
CA MET A 101 5.00 -0.85 -4.13
C MET A 101 3.54 -0.74 -4.59
N GLU A 102 2.61 -0.65 -3.65
CA GLU A 102 1.22 -0.39 -3.96
C GLU A 102 0.99 1.10 -4.17
N ILE A 103 0.11 1.44 -5.13
CA ILE A 103 -0.28 2.81 -5.41
C ILE A 103 -1.78 2.95 -5.23
N GLY A 104 -2.19 3.90 -4.37
CA GLY A 104 -3.53 4.42 -4.22
C GLY A 104 -3.66 5.82 -4.80
N SER A 105 -4.89 6.27 -4.98
CA SER A 105 -5.22 7.64 -5.41
C SER A 105 -5.32 8.59 -4.20
N HIS A 106 -4.71 9.78 -4.31
CA HIS A 106 -4.88 10.87 -3.33
C HIS A 106 -5.64 12.05 -3.92
N THR A 107 -6.62 11.76 -4.80
CA THR A 107 -7.38 12.73 -5.60
C THR A 107 -6.54 13.44 -6.65
N TRP A 108 -7.15 14.33 -7.45
CA TRP A 108 -6.43 15.03 -8.52
C TRP A 108 -5.59 16.21 -8.00
N GLU A 109 -6.17 17.05 -7.11
CA GLU A 109 -5.59 18.32 -6.64
C GLU A 109 -5.48 18.41 -5.12
N HIS A 110 -5.78 17.32 -4.42
CA HIS A 110 -5.78 17.29 -2.96
C HIS A 110 -6.76 18.30 -2.30
N PRO A 111 -8.00 18.47 -2.81
CA PRO A 111 -8.95 19.38 -2.16
C PRO A 111 -9.59 18.72 -0.94
N ASN A 112 -10.15 19.55 -0.05
CA ASN A 112 -11.13 19.05 0.91
C ASN A 112 -12.38 18.57 0.18
N MET A 113 -12.49 17.25 -0.04
CA MET A 113 -13.56 16.63 -0.83
C MET A 113 -14.96 16.87 -0.27
N THR A 114 -15.08 17.26 1.00
CA THR A 114 -16.40 17.52 1.64
C THR A 114 -16.94 18.91 1.39
N THR A 115 -16.11 19.83 0.86
CA THR A 115 -16.45 21.24 0.66
C THR A 115 -16.46 21.67 -0.80
N ILE A 116 -15.97 20.83 -1.72
CA ILE A 116 -16.06 21.13 -3.17
C ILE A 116 -17.48 20.89 -3.69
N PRO A 117 -17.88 21.55 -4.81
CA PRO A 117 -19.17 21.29 -5.44
C PRO A 117 -19.36 19.81 -5.78
N PRO A 118 -20.57 19.24 -5.60
CA PRO A 118 -20.80 17.80 -5.85
C PRO A 118 -20.39 17.32 -7.25
N GLN A 119 -20.56 18.17 -8.28
CA GLN A 119 -20.14 17.85 -9.65
C GLN A 119 -18.64 17.73 -9.84
N ASP A 120 -17.83 18.29 -8.92
CA ASP A 120 -16.38 18.28 -8.99
C ASP A 120 -15.76 17.08 -8.25
N ILE A 121 -16.57 16.34 -7.47
CA ILE A 121 -16.07 15.17 -6.71
C ILE A 121 -15.62 14.05 -7.65
N ALA A 122 -16.46 13.63 -8.60
CA ALA A 122 -16.13 12.54 -9.52
C ALA A 122 -14.89 12.84 -10.39
N PRO A 123 -14.71 14.05 -10.95
CA PRO A 123 -13.50 14.43 -11.66
C PRO A 123 -12.19 14.30 -10.86
N GLN A 124 -12.22 14.53 -9.54
CA GLN A 124 -11.05 14.35 -8.69
C GLN A 124 -10.56 12.89 -8.69
N PHE A 125 -11.48 11.93 -8.73
CA PHE A 125 -11.14 10.51 -8.82
C PHE A 125 -10.72 10.10 -10.24
N SER A 126 -11.54 10.42 -11.26
CA SER A 126 -11.28 9.94 -12.63
C SER A 126 -9.96 10.47 -13.18
N ARG A 127 -9.69 11.78 -13.05
CA ARG A 127 -8.45 12.38 -13.53
C ARG A 127 -7.21 11.82 -12.84
N ALA A 128 -7.27 11.59 -11.52
CA ALA A 128 -6.17 10.97 -10.78
C ALA A 128 -5.94 9.53 -11.25
N ASN A 129 -7.00 8.74 -11.40
CA ASN A 129 -6.92 7.36 -11.87
C ASN A 129 -6.34 7.28 -13.29
N ASP A 130 -6.77 8.16 -14.19
CA ASP A 130 -6.27 8.20 -15.56
C ASP A 130 -4.77 8.49 -15.58
N ALA A 131 -4.30 9.48 -14.82
CA ALA A 131 -2.88 9.82 -14.73
C ALA A 131 -2.05 8.67 -14.14
N ILE A 132 -2.52 8.06 -13.05
CA ILE A 132 -1.82 6.93 -12.41
C ILE A 132 -1.80 5.73 -13.35
N THR A 133 -2.93 5.40 -13.98
CA THR A 133 -3.02 4.28 -14.92
C THR A 133 -2.11 4.48 -16.13
N ALA A 134 -2.09 5.69 -16.68
CA ALA A 134 -1.21 6.02 -17.81
C ALA A 134 0.29 5.89 -17.45
N ALA A 135 0.66 6.27 -16.22
CA ALA A 135 2.05 6.21 -15.76
C ALA A 135 2.52 4.80 -15.38
N THR A 136 1.62 3.98 -14.83
CA THR A 136 2.00 2.73 -14.14
C THR A 136 1.45 1.46 -14.83
N GLY A 137 0.44 1.60 -15.68
CA GLY A 137 -0.32 0.48 -16.26
C GLY A 137 -1.35 -0.14 -15.30
N HIS A 138 -1.51 0.40 -14.09
CA HIS A 138 -2.40 -0.13 -13.05
C HIS A 138 -3.38 0.92 -12.56
N THR A 139 -4.67 0.61 -12.58
CA THR A 139 -5.71 1.47 -12.02
C THR A 139 -5.78 1.26 -10.50
N PRO A 140 -5.71 2.34 -9.68
CA PRO A 140 -5.80 2.21 -8.22
C PRO A 140 -7.15 1.64 -7.79
N THR A 141 -7.15 0.73 -6.82
CA THR A 141 -8.37 0.22 -6.16
C THR A 141 -8.57 0.81 -4.77
N LEU A 142 -7.62 1.62 -4.32
CA LEU A 142 -7.61 2.31 -3.04
C LEU A 142 -7.51 3.81 -3.27
N TYR A 143 -8.16 4.58 -2.39
CA TYR A 143 -7.94 6.02 -2.31
C TYR A 143 -7.82 6.46 -0.86
N ARG A 144 -7.23 7.64 -0.67
CA ARG A 144 -7.23 8.37 0.59
C ARG A 144 -7.67 9.80 0.32
N PRO A 145 -8.71 10.31 1.01
CA PRO A 145 -9.11 11.71 0.86
C PRO A 145 -8.10 12.62 1.56
N ALA A 146 -7.92 13.84 1.04
CA ALA A 146 -7.10 14.87 1.62
C ALA A 146 -7.48 15.13 3.09
N GLY A 147 -6.49 15.08 4.00
CA GLY A 147 -6.71 15.25 5.43
C GLY A 147 -7.64 14.22 6.08
N GLY A 148 -7.95 13.11 5.41
CA GLY A 148 -8.92 12.12 5.88
C GLY A 148 -10.38 12.57 5.80
N LEU A 149 -10.66 13.73 5.18
CA LEU A 149 -11.98 14.33 5.16
C LEU A 149 -12.87 13.68 4.09
N SER A 150 -13.90 12.98 4.54
CA SER A 150 -14.81 12.21 3.68
C SER A 150 -16.26 12.31 4.19
N ASN A 151 -17.19 12.03 3.29
CA ASN A 151 -18.63 11.88 3.57
C ASN A 151 -19.24 10.84 2.64
N ASP A 152 -20.54 10.59 2.75
CA ASP A 152 -21.23 9.60 1.93
C ASP A 152 -21.14 9.89 0.43
N ALA A 153 -21.22 11.16 0.01
CA ALA A 153 -21.11 11.55 -1.39
C ALA A 153 -19.72 11.21 -1.97
N VAL A 154 -18.66 11.48 -1.18
CA VAL A 154 -17.27 11.15 -1.55
C VAL A 154 -17.10 9.63 -1.67
N ARG A 155 -17.58 8.85 -0.69
CA ARG A 155 -17.50 7.39 -0.72
C ARG A 155 -18.31 6.77 -1.85
N GLN A 156 -19.49 7.33 -2.16
CA GLN A 156 -20.28 6.90 -3.31
C GLN A 156 -19.56 7.16 -4.64
N ALA A 157 -18.94 8.33 -4.81
CA ALA A 157 -18.13 8.64 -5.98
C ALA A 157 -16.94 7.68 -6.12
N ALA A 158 -16.27 7.37 -5.01
CA ALA A 158 -15.18 6.38 -4.98
C ALA A 158 -15.68 4.97 -5.35
N ALA A 159 -16.88 4.58 -4.89
CA ALA A 159 -17.48 3.30 -5.25
C ALA A 159 -17.70 3.17 -6.77
N HIS A 160 -18.11 4.25 -7.45
CA HIS A 160 -18.30 4.24 -8.90
C HIS A 160 -17.00 3.97 -9.68
N VAL A 161 -15.87 4.41 -9.16
CA VAL A 161 -14.53 4.11 -9.72
C VAL A 161 -13.87 2.89 -9.07
N ARG A 162 -14.65 2.11 -8.29
CA ARG A 162 -14.24 0.86 -7.65
C ARG A 162 -13.10 0.99 -6.65
N GLN A 163 -13.06 2.09 -5.91
CA GLN A 163 -12.07 2.34 -4.87
C GLN A 163 -12.65 2.21 -3.47
N ALA A 164 -11.85 1.65 -2.55
CA ALA A 164 -12.09 1.67 -1.11
C ALA A 164 -11.30 2.81 -0.46
N GLU A 165 -11.90 3.45 0.55
CA GLU A 165 -11.27 4.48 1.34
C GLU A 165 -10.32 3.87 2.37
N ILE A 166 -9.08 4.36 2.39
CA ILE A 166 -8.07 3.95 3.36
C ILE A 166 -7.62 5.16 4.16
N LEU A 167 -7.95 5.15 5.42
CA LEU A 167 -7.49 6.11 6.42
C LEU A 167 -6.27 5.53 7.16
N TRP A 168 -6.14 5.77 8.46
CA TRP A 168 -5.01 5.32 9.30
C TRP A 168 -5.47 5.13 10.74
N ASP A 169 -4.70 4.41 11.53
CA ASP A 169 -4.84 4.30 12.98
C ASP A 169 -3.60 4.87 13.72
N VAL A 170 -2.53 5.19 12.98
CA VAL A 170 -1.34 5.84 13.53
C VAL A 170 -1.02 7.10 12.71
N ILE A 171 -1.03 8.25 13.40
CA ILE A 171 -0.74 9.57 12.80
C ILE A 171 0.41 10.24 13.59
N PRO A 172 1.65 10.15 13.09
CA PRO A 172 2.82 10.65 13.82
C PRO A 172 3.11 12.13 13.60
N PHE A 173 2.32 12.85 12.76
CA PHE A 173 2.48 14.28 12.46
C PHE A 173 3.86 14.63 11.91
N ASP A 174 4.37 13.84 11.01
CA ASP A 174 5.67 14.07 10.38
C ASP A 174 5.76 15.45 9.70
N TRP A 175 4.67 15.91 9.07
CA TRP A 175 4.58 17.23 8.43
C TRP A 175 4.63 18.40 9.42
N ALA A 176 4.08 18.23 10.64
CA ALA A 176 4.09 19.24 11.68
C ALA A 176 5.39 19.21 12.50
N ASN A 177 6.09 18.09 12.48
CA ASN A 177 7.31 17.83 13.24
C ASN A 177 8.56 17.73 12.35
N ASP A 178 8.55 18.34 11.16
CA ASP A 178 9.66 18.22 10.19
C ASP A 178 11.04 18.59 10.82
N SER A 179 11.07 19.59 11.69
CA SER A 179 12.26 19.98 12.45
C SER A 179 12.50 19.17 13.74
N ASN A 180 11.57 18.28 14.14
CA ASN A 180 11.61 17.51 15.38
C ASN A 180 11.20 16.05 15.15
N THR A 181 12.01 15.31 14.41
CA THR A 181 11.76 13.88 14.11
C THR A 181 11.69 13.00 15.36
N ALA A 182 12.21 13.48 16.50
CA ALA A 182 12.11 12.76 17.78
C ALA A 182 10.66 12.65 18.26
N ALA A 183 9.85 13.71 18.08
CA ALA A 183 8.42 13.69 18.43
C ALA A 183 7.66 12.69 17.53
N THR A 184 7.87 12.76 16.21
CA THR A 184 7.31 11.80 15.24
C THR A 184 7.70 10.35 15.61
N ARG A 185 8.98 10.13 15.93
CA ARG A 185 9.47 8.82 16.35
C ARG A 185 8.80 8.33 17.63
N GLN A 186 8.59 9.21 18.61
CA GLN A 186 7.92 8.87 19.86
C GLN A 186 6.51 8.36 19.60
N VAL A 187 5.73 9.04 18.75
CA VAL A 187 4.38 8.60 18.39
C VAL A 187 4.41 7.22 17.71
N LEU A 188 5.31 7.03 16.74
CA LEU A 188 5.46 5.73 16.07
C LEU A 188 5.79 4.61 17.05
N MET A 189 6.75 4.86 17.97
CA MET A 189 7.15 3.88 18.99
C MET A 189 6.00 3.52 19.95
N ALA A 190 5.13 4.48 20.19
CA ALA A 190 4.03 4.36 21.12
C ALA A 190 2.79 3.68 20.53
N GLN A 191 2.44 3.99 19.29
CA GLN A 191 1.13 3.66 18.73
C GLN A 191 1.13 2.49 17.75
N VAL A 192 2.28 2.18 17.11
CA VAL A 192 2.33 1.09 16.13
C VAL A 192 2.08 -0.25 16.79
N LYS A 193 1.05 -0.95 16.31
CA LYS A 193 0.65 -2.31 16.74
C LYS A 193 0.45 -3.21 15.51
N PRO A 194 0.36 -4.54 15.67
CA PRO A 194 0.03 -5.44 14.57
C PRO A 194 -1.30 -5.05 13.94
N GLY A 195 -1.31 -4.88 12.61
CA GLY A 195 -2.49 -4.45 11.86
C GLY A 195 -2.59 -2.95 11.61
N SER A 196 -1.65 -2.14 12.11
CA SER A 196 -1.64 -0.68 11.92
C SER A 196 -1.41 -0.27 10.47
N VAL A 197 -2.12 0.81 10.09
CA VAL A 197 -1.89 1.61 8.89
C VAL A 197 -1.33 2.96 9.34
N VAL A 198 -0.10 3.26 8.97
CA VAL A 198 0.63 4.44 9.44
C VAL A 198 0.62 5.51 8.37
N LEU A 199 0.14 6.72 8.70
CA LEU A 199 0.19 7.89 7.83
C LEU A 199 1.57 8.56 7.91
N LEU A 200 2.21 8.75 6.76
CA LEU A 200 3.47 9.46 6.58
C LEU A 200 3.44 10.23 5.25
N HIS A 201 4.44 11.08 5.02
CA HIS A 201 4.58 11.82 3.77
C HIS A 201 6.03 11.72 3.26
N ASP A 202 6.22 11.28 2.03
CA ASP A 202 7.55 11.23 1.41
C ASP A 202 8.02 12.60 0.87
N THR A 203 7.19 13.62 1.04
CA THR A 203 7.50 15.01 0.66
C THR A 203 8.46 15.70 1.62
N TYR A 204 8.79 15.08 2.76
CA TYR A 204 9.73 15.57 3.76
C TYR A 204 10.96 14.66 3.84
N SER A 205 12.16 15.25 3.69
CA SER A 205 13.42 14.48 3.81
C SER A 205 13.61 13.90 5.21
N SER A 206 13.17 14.62 6.23
CA SER A 206 13.17 14.19 7.63
C SER A 206 12.35 12.94 7.88
N THR A 207 11.18 12.80 7.24
CA THR A 207 10.36 11.59 7.28
C THR A 207 11.10 10.40 6.65
N VAL A 208 11.73 10.61 5.50
CA VAL A 208 12.50 9.57 4.82
C VAL A 208 13.68 9.10 5.68
N ASP A 209 14.39 10.04 6.34
CA ASP A 209 15.46 9.72 7.28
C ASP A 209 14.96 8.97 8.51
N LEU A 210 13.82 9.38 9.05
CA LEU A 210 13.18 8.71 10.16
C LEU A 210 12.78 7.28 9.79
N VAL A 211 12.17 7.07 8.62
CA VAL A 211 11.78 5.74 8.12
C VAL A 211 12.98 4.81 8.00
N TYR A 212 14.13 5.33 7.51
CA TYR A 212 15.38 4.59 7.46
C TYR A 212 15.80 4.05 8.84
N GLN A 213 15.62 4.84 9.89
CA GLN A 213 15.95 4.42 11.26
C GLN A 213 14.85 3.57 11.90
N PHE A 214 13.58 3.73 11.49
CA PHE A 214 12.46 3.07 12.15
C PHE A 214 12.19 1.65 11.61
N ILE A 215 12.44 1.38 10.33
CA ILE A 215 12.26 0.04 9.76
C ILE A 215 13.03 -1.04 10.52
N PRO A 216 14.31 -0.86 10.90
CA PRO A 216 15.03 -1.83 11.74
C PRO A 216 14.36 -2.09 13.08
N VAL A 217 13.78 -1.05 13.70
CA VAL A 217 13.05 -1.20 14.97
C VAL A 217 11.83 -2.12 14.77
N LEU A 218 11.04 -1.89 13.75
CA LEU A 218 9.89 -2.74 13.42
C LEU A 218 10.33 -4.19 13.20
N LYS A 219 11.37 -4.40 12.40
CA LYS A 219 11.90 -5.74 12.10
C LYS A 219 12.45 -6.45 13.34
N ALA A 220 13.16 -5.74 14.23
CA ALA A 220 13.67 -6.28 15.48
C ALA A 220 12.55 -6.70 16.46
N ASN A 221 11.35 -6.13 16.28
CA ASN A 221 10.14 -6.50 17.04
C ASN A 221 9.24 -7.50 16.31
N GLY A 222 9.74 -8.10 15.21
CA GLY A 222 9.07 -9.17 14.46
C GLY A 222 8.01 -8.70 13.47
N TYR A 223 7.96 -7.40 13.15
CA TYR A 223 7.01 -6.88 12.18
C TYR A 223 7.44 -7.20 10.74
N ARG A 224 6.42 -7.47 9.91
CA ARG A 224 6.50 -7.52 8.45
C ARG A 224 5.91 -6.25 7.88
N LEU A 225 6.68 -5.55 7.04
CA LEU A 225 6.22 -4.35 6.36
C LEU A 225 5.59 -4.77 5.05
N VAL A 226 4.31 -4.50 4.91
CA VAL A 226 3.45 -4.97 3.83
C VAL A 226 2.69 -3.80 3.19
N THR A 227 2.07 -4.03 2.04
CA THR A 227 1.14 -3.06 1.45
C THR A 227 -0.20 -3.07 2.21
N VAL A 228 -1.02 -2.03 2.00
CA VAL A 228 -2.38 -1.97 2.56
C VAL A 228 -3.20 -3.16 2.10
N SER A 229 -3.16 -3.52 0.80
CA SER A 229 -3.90 -4.67 0.29
C SER A 229 -3.41 -6.01 0.86
N GLN A 230 -2.13 -6.16 1.14
CA GLN A 230 -1.61 -7.34 1.83
C GLN A 230 -2.07 -7.40 3.30
N LEU A 231 -2.14 -6.23 3.97
CA LEU A 231 -2.59 -6.14 5.36
C LEU A 231 -4.07 -6.41 5.52
N LEU A 232 -4.89 -5.75 4.69
CA LEU A 232 -6.34 -5.71 4.85
C LEU A 232 -7.07 -6.78 4.01
N GLY A 233 -6.44 -7.30 2.97
CA GLY A 233 -7.09 -8.12 1.96
C GLY A 233 -8.01 -7.29 1.03
N PRO A 234 -8.83 -7.94 0.19
CA PRO A 234 -9.77 -7.26 -0.70
C PRO A 234 -10.79 -6.41 0.08
N ARG A 235 -11.06 -5.18 -0.38
CA ARG A 235 -11.98 -4.25 0.26
C ARG A 235 -13.10 -3.84 -0.69
N ALA A 236 -14.31 -3.71 -0.14
CA ALA A 236 -15.48 -3.33 -0.93
C ALA A 236 -15.36 -1.87 -1.38
N PRO A 237 -15.62 -1.55 -2.66
CA PRO A 237 -15.65 -0.17 -3.13
C PRO A 237 -16.62 0.70 -2.32
N GLY A 238 -16.20 1.92 -1.98
CA GLY A 238 -16.96 2.87 -1.18
C GLY A 238 -16.95 2.62 0.33
N SER A 239 -16.35 1.52 0.81
CA SER A 239 -16.15 1.30 2.24
C SER A 239 -14.89 1.98 2.76
N SER A 240 -14.84 2.26 4.06
CA SER A 240 -13.76 2.99 4.74
C SER A 240 -13.07 2.12 5.78
N TYR A 241 -11.75 2.18 5.83
CA TYR A 241 -10.91 1.38 6.71
C TYR A 241 -9.76 2.21 7.27
N GLY A 242 -9.57 2.18 8.59
CA GLY A 242 -8.43 2.85 9.25
C GLY A 242 -7.28 1.90 9.57
N SER A 243 -7.59 0.63 9.86
CA SER A 243 -6.62 -0.41 10.18
C SER A 243 -7.22 -1.79 9.90
N ARG A 244 -6.47 -2.85 10.18
CA ARG A 244 -6.97 -4.22 10.06
C ARG A 244 -8.22 -4.49 10.91
N ASP A 245 -8.31 -3.87 12.06
CA ASP A 245 -9.42 -4.06 12.99
C ASP A 245 -10.65 -3.19 12.68
N ASN A 246 -10.66 -2.45 11.55
CA ASN A 246 -11.71 -1.53 11.13
C ASN A 246 -12.07 -0.44 12.16
N GLY A 247 -11.15 -0.12 13.06
CA GLY A 247 -11.33 1.02 13.96
C GLY A 247 -11.44 2.33 13.16
N PRO A 248 -12.23 3.30 13.61
CA PRO A 248 -12.17 4.64 13.06
C PRO A 248 -10.73 5.14 13.18
N PRO A 249 -10.25 6.00 12.25
CA PRO A 249 -8.94 6.62 12.39
C PRO A 249 -8.91 7.36 13.72
N ALA A 250 -7.79 7.27 14.43
CA ALA A 250 -7.56 8.08 15.61
C ALA A 250 -7.43 9.54 15.15
N ASN A 251 -8.58 10.22 14.98
CA ASN A 251 -8.63 11.63 14.61
C ASN A 251 -8.29 12.54 15.80
N ASP A 252 -8.37 12.02 17.02
CA ASP A 252 -8.11 12.74 18.25
C ASP A 252 -6.82 12.22 18.92
N LEU A 253 -5.77 12.95 18.67
CA LEU A 253 -4.43 12.67 19.18
C LEU A 253 -4.20 13.03 20.64
N HIS A 254 -5.20 13.62 21.28
CA HIS A 254 -5.05 14.14 22.61
C HIS A 254 -5.28 13.10 23.72
N ASP A 255 -5.82 11.93 23.40
CA ASP A 255 -6.39 11.05 24.41
C ASP A 255 -5.91 9.58 24.40
N VAL A 256 -4.71 9.27 23.89
CA VAL A 256 -4.13 7.93 24.15
C VAL A 256 -3.42 7.98 25.49
N PRO A 257 -3.97 7.35 26.56
CA PRO A 257 -3.28 7.29 27.84
C PRO A 257 -1.92 6.62 27.67
N ALA A 258 -0.88 7.21 28.22
CA ALA A 258 0.49 6.69 28.14
C ALA A 258 0.66 5.24 28.65
N SER A 259 -0.33 4.73 29.41
CA SER A 259 -0.34 3.37 29.97
C SER A 259 -0.71 2.27 28.98
N ASP A 260 -1.38 2.59 27.86
CA ASP A 260 -1.88 1.60 26.90
C ASP A 260 -1.01 1.52 25.61
N ILE A 261 0.16 2.13 25.64
CA ILE A 261 1.06 2.23 24.52
C ILE A 261 1.87 0.96 24.37
N PRO A 262 1.70 0.19 23.26
CA PRO A 262 2.56 -0.95 22.97
C PRO A 262 3.99 -0.46 22.80
N SER A 263 4.88 -0.79 23.72
CA SER A 263 6.29 -0.49 23.55
C SER A 263 6.90 -1.40 22.48
N LEU A 264 7.75 -0.84 21.63
CA LEU A 264 8.65 -1.60 20.78
C LEU A 264 9.95 -1.83 21.58
N PRO A 265 10.05 -2.93 22.37
CA PRO A 265 11.13 -3.08 23.36
C PRO A 265 12.50 -3.24 22.71
N ASN A 266 12.56 -3.78 21.51
CA ASN A 266 13.83 -4.01 20.81
C ASN A 266 14.16 -2.81 19.92
N THR A 267 15.07 -1.96 20.39
CA THR A 267 15.51 -0.78 19.64
C THR A 267 16.97 -0.95 19.26
N PRO A 268 17.29 -1.38 18.03
CA PRO A 268 18.66 -1.47 17.56
C PRO A 268 19.33 -0.10 17.51
N SER A 269 20.65 -0.09 17.58
CA SER A 269 21.43 1.13 17.42
C SER A 269 21.12 1.82 16.09
N PRO A 270 21.09 3.16 16.05
CA PRO A 270 20.88 3.91 14.82
C PRO A 270 21.88 3.51 13.74
N ARG A 271 21.42 3.36 12.53
CA ARG A 271 22.27 3.11 11.36
C ARG A 271 22.93 4.42 10.90
N PRO A 272 24.21 4.40 10.47
CA PRO A 272 24.78 5.56 9.81
C PRO A 272 23.94 5.89 8.56
N MET A 273 23.67 7.19 8.36
CA MET A 273 22.90 7.63 7.19
C MET A 273 23.68 7.35 5.91
N PRO A 274 23.11 6.62 4.95
CA PRO A 274 23.79 6.34 3.70
C PRO A 274 23.86 7.60 2.84
N ASN A 275 24.95 7.75 2.10
CA ASN A 275 25.07 8.76 1.06
C ASN A 275 24.25 8.30 -0.16
N PHE A 276 22.94 8.55 -0.17
CA PHE A 276 22.16 8.36 -1.38
C PHE A 276 22.47 9.51 -2.34
N PRO A 277 22.88 9.21 -3.58
CA PRO A 277 23.01 10.26 -4.57
C PRO A 277 21.64 10.92 -4.74
N ILE A 278 21.58 12.24 -4.59
CA ILE A 278 20.42 13.02 -5.00
C ILE A 278 20.42 12.90 -6.51
N THR A 279 19.48 12.13 -7.07
CA THR A 279 19.28 12.10 -8.51
C THR A 279 18.77 13.46 -8.91
N ASP A 280 19.52 14.17 -9.75
CA ASP A 280 19.15 15.48 -10.28
C ASP A 280 17.75 15.38 -10.88
N ILE A 281 16.81 16.13 -10.30
CA ILE A 281 15.46 16.27 -10.85
C ILE A 281 15.57 17.24 -12.01
N PRO A 282 15.22 16.86 -13.25
CA PRO A 282 15.17 17.80 -14.34
C PRO A 282 14.19 18.93 -13.98
N GLY A 283 14.71 20.15 -13.76
CA GLY A 283 13.90 21.35 -13.53
C GLY A 283 14.15 22.13 -12.24
N GLN A 284 14.98 21.64 -11.30
CA GLN A 284 15.46 22.47 -10.18
C GLN A 284 16.87 23.02 -10.48
N ASN A 285 16.92 24.24 -10.98
CA ASN A 285 18.16 25.01 -11.02
C ASN A 285 18.65 25.18 -9.58
N SER A 286 19.81 24.57 -9.29
CA SER A 286 20.61 24.90 -8.12
C SER A 286 21.01 26.36 -8.22
N GLY A 287 20.27 27.25 -7.58
CA GLY A 287 20.68 28.62 -7.32
C GLY A 287 21.91 28.57 -6.42
N GLY A 288 23.09 28.64 -7.02
CA GLY A 288 24.36 28.84 -6.31
C GLY A 288 24.33 30.14 -5.51
N PRO A 289 25.15 30.26 -4.45
CA PRO A 289 25.20 31.44 -3.62
C PRO A 289 25.66 32.62 -4.47
N ASN A 290 24.84 33.66 -4.57
CA ASN A 290 25.19 34.94 -5.15
C ASN A 290 26.20 35.62 -4.22
N ASN A 291 27.49 35.42 -4.48
CA ASN A 291 28.53 36.32 -4.01
C ASN A 291 28.49 37.53 -4.92
N GLY A 292 27.79 38.55 -4.49
CA GLY A 292 27.72 39.88 -5.10
C GLY A 292 28.15 40.92 -4.09
N ALA A 293 29.19 41.59 -4.47
CA ALA A 293 29.82 42.75 -3.78
C ALA A 293 28.85 43.89 -3.45
#